data_3a0cb128400067ab471628fefa93e0bb
#
_entry.id   3a0cb128400067ab471628fefa93e0bb
#
_cell.length_a   1.000
_cell.length_b   1.000
_cell.length_c   1.000
_cell.angle_alpha   90.00
_cell.angle_beta   90.00
_cell.angle_gamma   90.00
#
_symmetry.space_group_name_H-M   'P 1'
#
loop_
_entity.id
_entity.type
_entity.pdbx_description
1 polymer ?
#
loop_
_entity_poly.entity_id
_entity_poly.type
_entity_poly.pdbx_seq_one_letter_code
_entity_poly.pdbx_strand_id
1 'polypeptide(L)' 'MNYTEMAKREFTAEQFEEFEERAAILEFDAGFSREEAEKRAYLFVAIKE' A
#
# COMPACT_ATOMS: atom_id res chain seq x y z
N MET A 1 10.65 8.46 -5.94
CA MET A 1 9.66 7.49 -6.44
C MET A 1 8.77 7.07 -5.28
N ASN A 2 7.47 7.05 -5.48
CA ASN A 2 6.59 6.69 -4.38
C ASN A 2 5.98 5.31 -4.60
N TYR A 3 5.52 4.73 -3.52
CA TYR A 3 5.02 3.35 -3.56
C TYR A 3 3.69 3.24 -4.29
N THR A 4 2.92 4.31 -4.33
CA THR A 4 1.65 4.30 -5.04
C THR A 4 1.89 4.09 -6.55
N GLU A 5 2.88 4.77 -7.10
CA GLU A 5 3.19 4.60 -8.51
C GLU A 5 3.73 3.22 -8.80
N MET A 6 4.57 2.71 -7.90
CA MET A 6 5.08 1.35 -8.06
C MET A 6 3.93 0.34 -8.05
N ALA A 7 3.00 0.53 -7.13
CA ALA A 7 1.86 -0.36 -7.02
C ALA A 7 1.01 -0.33 -8.27
N LYS A 8 0.80 0.86 -8.83
CA LYS A 8 0.00 0.98 -10.05
C LYS A 8 0.59 0.18 -11.20
N ARG A 9 1.91 0.16 -11.27
CA ARG A 9 2.59 -0.54 -12.35
C ARG A 9 2.64 -2.04 -12.14
N GLU A 10 2.80 -2.47 -10.90
CA GLU A 10 3.12 -3.87 -10.62
C GLU A 10 1.93 -4.69 -10.18
N PHE A 11 0.93 -4.05 -9.61
CA PHE A 11 -0.22 -4.76 -9.05
C PHE A 11 -1.38 -4.80 -10.02
N THR A 12 -2.17 -5.87 -9.94
CA THR A 12 -3.44 -5.92 -10.64
C THR A 12 -4.40 -4.93 -10.00
N ALA A 13 -5.56 -4.73 -10.65
CA ALA A 13 -6.56 -3.81 -10.10
C ALA A 13 -6.98 -4.24 -8.69
N GLU A 14 -7.17 -5.54 -8.48
CA GLU A 14 -7.55 -6.04 -7.17
C GLU A 14 -6.44 -5.81 -6.14
N GLN A 15 -5.22 -6.08 -6.54
CA GLN A 15 -4.09 -5.89 -5.64
C GLN A 15 -3.90 -4.43 -5.30
N PHE A 16 -4.09 -3.55 -6.27
CA PHE A 16 -3.95 -2.13 -6.03
C PHE A 16 -5.02 -1.63 -5.07
N GLU A 17 -6.23 -2.14 -5.22
CA GLU A 17 -7.32 -1.79 -4.31
C GLU A 17 -6.98 -2.22 -2.89
N GLU A 18 -6.45 -3.42 -2.74
CA GLU A 18 -6.04 -3.92 -1.43
C GLU A 18 -4.91 -3.07 -0.85
N PHE A 19 -3.97 -2.65 -1.69
CA PHE A 19 -2.90 -1.77 -1.27
C PHE A 19 -3.44 -0.46 -0.72
N GLU A 20 -4.39 0.14 -1.42
CA GLU A 20 -4.95 1.42 -0.97
C GLU A 20 -5.70 1.27 0.35
N GLU A 21 -6.46 0.20 0.50
CA GLU A 21 -7.18 -0.04 1.74
C GLU A 21 -6.22 -0.22 2.91
N ARG A 22 -5.19 -1.01 2.71
CA ARG A 22 -4.23 -1.25 3.76
C ARG A 22 -3.47 0.02 4.13
N ALA A 23 -3.11 0.81 3.14
CA ALA A 23 -2.42 2.06 3.40
C ALA A 23 -3.28 3.01 4.22
N ALA A 24 -4.57 3.07 3.91
CA ALA A 24 -5.48 3.93 4.65
C ALA A 24 -5.59 3.49 6.11
N ILE A 25 -5.69 2.19 6.33
CA ILE A 25 -5.79 1.66 7.69
C ILE A 25 -4.53 1.99 8.47
N LEU A 26 -3.37 1.81 7.86
CA LEU A 26 -2.11 2.07 8.54
C LEU A 26 -1.94 3.55 8.85
N GLU A 27 -2.41 4.41 7.96
CA GLU A 27 -2.29 5.84 8.18
C GLU A 27 -3.26 6.34 9.25
N PHE A 28 -4.52 5.95 9.15
CA PHE A 28 -5.55 6.55 9.99
C PHE A 28 -5.78 5.79 11.29
N ASP A 29 -5.66 4.48 11.27
CA ASP A 29 -5.91 3.69 12.47
C ASP A 29 -4.64 3.45 13.27
N ALA A 30 -3.54 3.13 12.58
CA ALA A 30 -2.29 2.81 13.27
C ALA A 30 -1.39 4.03 13.49
N GLY A 31 -1.70 5.14 12.84
CA GLY A 31 -0.96 6.38 13.08
C GLY A 31 0.36 6.52 12.34
N PHE A 32 0.60 5.69 11.35
CA PHE A 32 1.81 5.84 10.54
C PHE A 32 1.71 7.07 9.64
N SER A 33 2.85 7.64 9.27
CA SER A 33 2.85 8.67 8.27
C SER A 33 2.39 8.08 6.95
N ARG A 34 1.98 8.96 6.03
CA ARG A 34 1.51 8.48 4.74
C ARG A 34 2.56 7.66 4.01
N GLU A 35 3.79 8.17 4.01
CA GLU A 35 4.87 7.48 3.33
C GLU A 35 5.11 6.10 3.93
N GLU A 36 5.13 6.03 5.24
CA GLU A 36 5.36 4.76 5.92
C GLU A 36 4.20 3.81 5.70
N ALA A 37 2.99 4.33 5.72
CA ALA A 37 1.80 3.52 5.49
C ALA A 37 1.82 2.92 4.09
N GLU A 38 2.19 3.71 3.10
CA GLU A 38 2.25 3.22 1.73
C GLU A 38 3.34 2.17 1.56
N LYS A 39 4.47 2.38 2.20
CA LYS A 39 5.55 1.41 2.15
C LYS A 39 5.12 0.07 2.73
N ARG A 40 4.50 0.11 3.90
CA ARG A 40 4.08 -1.13 4.57
C ARG A 40 2.97 -1.81 3.80
N ALA A 41 2.05 -1.03 3.22
CA ALA A 41 0.98 -1.61 2.43
C ALA A 41 1.53 -2.28 1.17
N TYR A 42 2.49 -1.65 0.52
CA TYR A 42 3.10 -2.23 -0.67
C TYR A 42 3.75 -3.56 -0.35
N LEU A 43 4.52 -3.60 0.75
CA LEU A 43 5.17 -4.84 1.14
C LEU A 43 4.16 -5.91 1.54
N PHE A 44 3.09 -5.51 2.20
CA PHE A 44 2.05 -6.44 2.60
C PHE A 44 1.47 -7.16 1.38
N VAL A 45 1.11 -6.40 0.36
CA VAL A 45 0.51 -7.00 -0.84
C VAL A 45 1.54 -7.81 -1.61
N ALA A 46 2.76 -7.30 -1.72
CA ALA A 46 3.80 -8.00 -2.48
C ALA A 46 4.14 -9.33 -1.84
N ILE A 47 4.22 -9.37 -0.51
CA ILE A 47 4.56 -10.61 0.17
C ILE A 47 3.40 -11.60 0.12
N LYS A 48 2.19 -11.09 0.24
CA LYS A 48 1.01 -11.93 0.23
C LYS A 48 0.89 -12.70 -1.08
N GLU A 49 1.25 -12.06 -2.19
CA GLU A 49 1.19 -12.70 -3.47
C GLU A 49 2.42 -13.53 -3.74
#